data_3fca1e4867a7d870f92b08e93ce307b0
#
_entry.id   3fca1e4867a7d870f92b08e93ce307b0
#
_cell.length_a   1.000
_cell.length_b   1.000
_cell.length_c   1.000
_cell.angle_alpha   90.00
_cell.angle_beta   90.00
_cell.angle_gamma   90.00
#
_symmetry.space_group_name_H-M   'P 1'
#
loop_
_entity.id
_entity.type
_entity.pdbx_description
1 polymer ?
#
loop_
_entity_poly.entity_id
_entity_poly.type
_entity_poly.pdbx_seq_one_letter_code
_entity_poly.pdbx_strand_id
1 'polypeptide(L)'
;MQKNKIKSLFLDNWCILVVLIISLILHILALKELGFNYSLNSDDADYIKSGIVFLQTGKITMHDVLSAQIMPGMTFLIAFMALIFGMGSKLIISLKILWLIMGLLTIYIVYKTIKLYSNQYIAAISCLFFLAADYIWMDNLILTETPYILLFSLLIYHTLKLSIKANKKDYVLIVIYYILAVFIRPTIGIFPIFLFIFLTLKKYNFKLLIRQCIIAGIILLLCLIPWTYRNYKVFNHFIPLTYGTGNPLLLGTYQGSGYPTDEELDYVKNVDEKMPAEMKYYLQNPNKKDYMTKYYSLEYDGLKAKYRMHEWWNKDKISMLKSYLIYKPLQNFDNYFYWDTIMGISGNQLNVVRKVEIILFVISSILIFVNKKRIKEWLFLILMYGSQIAIYSYTFAFSRYAISMFFIRYIIIGIGILSFCEIYKSRRGKRNESINDNSSI
;
A
#
# COMPACT_ATOMS: atom_id res chain seq x y z
N MET A 1 -30.99 -27.91 7.41
CA MET A 1 -29.58 -27.80 6.97
C MET A 1 -29.06 -26.36 6.93
N GLN A 2 -29.78 -25.40 6.35
CA GLN A 2 -29.32 -24.00 6.22
C GLN A 2 -29.11 -23.28 7.57
N LYS A 3 -30.02 -23.45 8.53
CA LYS A 3 -29.94 -22.83 9.88
C LYS A 3 -28.71 -23.29 10.70
N ASN A 4 -28.32 -24.57 10.60
CA ASN A 4 -27.14 -25.10 11.26
C ASN A 4 -25.83 -24.61 10.60
N LYS A 5 -25.84 -24.37 9.29
CA LYS A 5 -24.70 -23.83 8.55
C LYS A 5 -24.45 -22.35 8.89
N ILE A 6 -25.50 -21.56 9.08
CA ILE A 6 -25.41 -20.16 9.51
C ILE A 6 -24.91 -20.09 10.95
N LYS A 7 -25.43 -20.94 11.84
CA LYS A 7 -25.00 -20.99 13.26
C LYS A 7 -23.52 -21.41 13.39
N SER A 8 -23.03 -22.36 12.60
CA SER A 8 -21.61 -22.76 12.60
C SER A 8 -20.72 -21.64 12.03
N LEU A 9 -21.15 -20.99 10.94
CA LEU A 9 -20.43 -19.85 10.38
C LEU A 9 -20.30 -18.67 11.35
N PHE A 10 -21.33 -18.41 12.14
CA PHE A 10 -21.31 -17.38 13.18
C PHE A 10 -20.37 -17.77 14.32
N LEU A 11 -20.48 -19.01 14.86
CA LEU A 11 -19.63 -19.50 15.94
C LEU A 11 -18.15 -19.56 15.53
N ASP A 12 -17.86 -19.82 14.26
CA ASP A 12 -16.49 -19.89 13.73
C ASP A 12 -15.85 -18.53 13.44
N ASN A 13 -16.63 -17.42 13.51
CA ASN A 13 -16.14 -16.09 13.13
C ASN A 13 -16.62 -14.99 14.09
N TRP A 14 -17.19 -15.29 15.26
CA TRP A 14 -17.74 -14.27 16.16
C TRP A 14 -16.67 -13.28 16.65
N CYS A 15 -15.42 -13.73 16.83
CA CYS A 15 -14.33 -12.85 17.28
C CYS A 15 -14.07 -11.72 16.29
N ILE A 16 -14.07 -11.99 15.00
CA ILE A 16 -13.88 -10.92 14.01
C ILE A 16 -15.10 -10.00 13.94
N LEU A 17 -16.30 -10.51 14.17
CA LEU A 17 -17.50 -9.67 14.20
C LEU A 17 -17.40 -8.61 15.31
N VAL A 18 -16.86 -8.96 16.48
CA VAL A 18 -16.61 -8.00 17.56
C VAL A 18 -15.63 -6.91 17.09
N VAL A 19 -14.50 -7.29 16.47
CA VAL A 19 -13.51 -6.31 15.97
C VAL A 19 -14.13 -5.40 14.92
N LEU A 20 -14.92 -5.95 13.98
CA LEU A 20 -15.59 -5.17 12.94
C LEU A 20 -16.64 -4.22 13.52
N ILE A 21 -17.40 -4.62 14.54
CA ILE A 21 -18.38 -3.76 15.20
C ILE A 21 -17.66 -2.62 15.95
N ILE A 22 -16.59 -2.90 16.67
CA ILE A 22 -15.78 -1.88 17.35
C ILE A 22 -15.22 -0.90 16.29
N SER A 23 -14.62 -1.42 15.22
CA SER A 23 -14.09 -0.60 14.11
C SER A 23 -15.19 0.28 13.50
N LEU A 24 -16.37 -0.28 13.22
CA LEU A 24 -17.49 0.48 12.68
C LEU A 24 -17.93 1.62 13.62
N ILE A 25 -18.01 1.35 14.93
CA ILE A 25 -18.36 2.38 15.93
C ILE A 25 -17.30 3.49 15.94
N LEU A 26 -16.02 3.14 15.94
CA LEU A 26 -14.93 4.13 15.90
C LEU A 26 -14.96 4.97 14.62
N HIS A 27 -15.22 4.37 13.45
CA HIS A 27 -15.38 5.11 12.19
C HIS A 27 -16.58 6.06 12.22
N ILE A 28 -17.71 5.64 12.80
CA ILE A 28 -18.90 6.50 12.96
C ILE A 28 -18.61 7.67 13.90
N LEU A 29 -17.89 7.44 15.01
CA LEU A 29 -17.48 8.49 15.94
C LEU A 29 -16.54 9.49 15.27
N ALA A 30 -15.51 9.00 14.56
CA ALA A 30 -14.61 9.85 13.81
C ALA A 30 -15.31 10.65 12.71
N LEU A 31 -16.24 10.03 11.98
CA LEU A 31 -17.01 10.70 10.95
C LEU A 31 -17.95 11.76 11.55
N LYS A 32 -18.50 11.53 12.75
CA LYS A 32 -19.32 12.52 13.47
C LYS A 32 -18.49 13.71 13.92
N GLU A 33 -17.25 13.47 14.39
CA GLU A 33 -16.33 14.51 14.86
C GLU A 33 -15.78 15.34 13.71
N LEU A 34 -15.29 14.70 12.65
CA LEU A 34 -14.71 15.37 11.48
C LEU A 34 -15.76 15.97 10.53
N GLY A 35 -16.92 15.33 10.44
CA GLY A 35 -17.97 15.66 9.47
C GLY A 35 -17.74 15.07 8.07
N PHE A 36 -18.82 14.96 7.30
CA PHE A 36 -18.77 14.40 5.94
C PHE A 36 -17.92 15.23 4.98
N ASN A 37 -17.85 16.55 5.17
CA ASN A 37 -17.11 17.46 4.31
C ASN A 37 -15.61 17.55 4.66
N TYR A 38 -15.17 16.82 5.69
CA TYR A 38 -13.77 16.82 6.06
C TYR A 38 -12.86 16.36 4.91
N SER A 39 -11.85 17.17 4.63
CA SER A 39 -10.88 16.98 3.56
C SER A 39 -9.58 17.70 3.95
N LEU A 40 -8.45 17.21 3.48
CA LEU A 40 -7.17 17.90 3.59
C LEU A 40 -7.04 19.06 2.59
N ASN A 41 -8.04 19.25 1.70
CA ASN A 41 -8.00 20.20 0.59
C ASN A 41 -6.74 20.05 -0.28
N SER A 42 -6.33 18.83 -0.49
CA SER A 42 -5.15 18.43 -1.23
C SER A 42 -5.53 17.34 -2.26
N ASP A 43 -4.73 16.29 -2.39
CA ASP A 43 -5.00 15.17 -3.33
C ASP A 43 -6.41 14.60 -3.20
N ASP A 44 -6.97 14.53 -1.99
CA ASP A 44 -8.30 13.99 -1.74
C ASP A 44 -9.41 14.81 -2.42
N ALA A 45 -9.31 16.14 -2.41
CA ALA A 45 -10.20 17.01 -3.15
C ALA A 45 -9.99 16.90 -4.67
N ASP A 46 -8.74 16.82 -5.10
CA ASP A 46 -8.38 16.69 -6.52
C ASP A 46 -8.86 15.37 -7.13
N TYR A 47 -8.81 14.24 -6.39
CA TYR A 47 -9.40 12.98 -6.87
C TYR A 47 -10.90 13.09 -7.08
N ILE A 48 -11.64 13.70 -6.12
CA ILE A 48 -13.09 13.91 -6.26
C ILE A 48 -13.38 14.75 -7.49
N LYS A 49 -12.65 15.87 -7.66
CA LYS A 49 -12.79 16.76 -8.80
C LYS A 49 -12.48 16.05 -10.12
N SER A 50 -11.41 15.25 -10.18
CA SER A 50 -11.05 14.46 -11.34
C SER A 50 -12.18 13.51 -11.77
N GLY A 51 -12.81 12.81 -10.81
CA GLY A 51 -13.95 11.93 -11.09
C GLY A 51 -15.17 12.67 -11.66
N ILE A 52 -15.49 13.82 -11.09
CA ILE A 52 -16.61 14.67 -11.58
C ILE A 52 -16.31 15.19 -12.99
N VAL A 53 -15.10 15.73 -13.23
CA VAL A 53 -14.68 16.24 -14.55
C VAL A 53 -14.69 15.12 -15.58
N PHE A 54 -14.22 13.93 -15.22
CA PHE A 54 -14.27 12.78 -16.11
C PHE A 54 -15.69 12.39 -16.50
N LEU A 55 -16.62 12.36 -15.57
CA LEU A 55 -18.04 12.05 -15.85
C LEU A 55 -18.66 13.08 -16.80
N GLN A 56 -18.29 14.37 -16.67
CA GLN A 56 -18.86 15.46 -17.46
C GLN A 56 -18.21 15.62 -18.84
N THR A 57 -16.90 15.33 -18.95
CA THR A 57 -16.11 15.72 -20.14
C THR A 57 -15.29 14.59 -20.75
N GLY A 58 -15.21 13.43 -20.10
CA GLY A 58 -14.30 12.34 -20.48
C GLY A 58 -12.81 12.62 -20.21
N LYS A 59 -12.47 13.74 -19.57
CA LYS A 59 -11.09 14.17 -19.34
C LYS A 59 -10.62 13.79 -17.94
N ILE A 60 -9.41 13.23 -17.83
CA ILE A 60 -8.76 12.93 -16.56
C ILE A 60 -7.87 14.11 -16.17
N THR A 61 -8.13 14.68 -15.00
CA THR A 61 -7.44 15.86 -14.48
C THR A 61 -6.82 15.59 -13.12
N MET A 62 -5.81 16.39 -12.76
CA MET A 62 -5.23 16.50 -11.43
C MET A 62 -4.68 17.93 -11.30
N HIS A 63 -4.92 18.59 -10.15
CA HIS A 63 -4.56 20.00 -9.95
C HIS A 63 -5.11 20.92 -11.06
N ASP A 64 -6.37 20.70 -11.44
CA ASP A 64 -7.13 21.48 -12.44
C ASP A 64 -6.64 21.39 -13.89
N VAL A 65 -5.67 20.57 -14.22
CA VAL A 65 -5.16 20.38 -15.58
C VAL A 65 -5.31 18.94 -16.04
N LEU A 66 -5.31 18.71 -17.35
CA LEU A 66 -5.21 17.36 -17.91
C LEU A 66 -3.99 16.67 -17.34
N SER A 67 -4.15 15.41 -16.92
CA SER A 67 -3.08 14.75 -16.20
C SER A 67 -2.93 13.26 -16.56
N ALA A 68 -1.69 12.79 -16.45
CA ALA A 68 -1.31 11.40 -16.29
C ALA A 68 -0.34 11.27 -15.09
N GLN A 69 -0.38 12.23 -14.16
CA GLN A 69 0.38 12.18 -12.90
C GLN A 69 -0.12 11.06 -11.98
N ILE A 70 -1.39 10.73 -12.08
CA ILE A 70 -2.05 9.64 -11.36
C ILE A 70 -2.55 8.58 -12.33
N MET A 71 -2.64 7.35 -11.87
CA MET A 71 -3.35 6.29 -12.59
C MET A 71 -4.87 6.54 -12.57
N PRO A 72 -5.60 6.14 -13.61
CA PRO A 72 -7.01 6.52 -13.78
C PRO A 72 -7.99 5.81 -12.85
N GLY A 73 -7.55 4.83 -12.06
CA GLY A 73 -8.46 4.00 -11.25
C GLY A 73 -9.26 4.78 -10.22
N MET A 74 -8.65 5.76 -9.54
CA MET A 74 -9.38 6.64 -8.62
C MET A 74 -10.44 7.49 -9.34
N THR A 75 -10.05 8.08 -10.46
CA THR A 75 -10.96 8.88 -11.30
C THR A 75 -12.17 8.05 -11.74
N PHE A 76 -11.94 6.82 -12.21
CA PHE A 76 -13.03 5.92 -12.65
C PHE A 76 -13.92 5.48 -11.49
N LEU A 77 -13.35 5.15 -10.33
CA LEU A 77 -14.11 4.77 -9.14
C LEU A 77 -15.03 5.90 -8.70
N ILE A 78 -14.50 7.12 -8.62
CA ILE A 78 -15.26 8.30 -8.18
C ILE A 78 -16.31 8.68 -9.22
N ALA A 79 -15.98 8.64 -10.51
CA ALA A 79 -16.95 8.89 -11.60
C ALA A 79 -18.09 7.87 -11.58
N PHE A 80 -17.80 6.61 -11.32
CA PHE A 80 -18.82 5.55 -11.16
C PHE A 80 -19.75 5.84 -9.96
N MET A 81 -19.19 6.27 -8.83
CA MET A 81 -19.98 6.67 -7.67
C MET A 81 -20.83 7.91 -7.96
N ALA A 82 -20.27 8.89 -8.68
CA ALA A 82 -21.01 10.09 -9.11
C ALA A 82 -22.16 9.77 -10.09
N LEU A 83 -21.99 8.77 -10.95
CA LEU A 83 -23.04 8.30 -11.85
C LEU A 83 -24.22 7.68 -11.08
N ILE A 84 -23.96 6.95 -10.00
CA ILE A 84 -25.01 6.27 -9.22
C ILE A 84 -25.69 7.23 -8.23
N PHE A 85 -24.91 8.01 -7.48
CA PHE A 85 -25.40 8.80 -6.34
C PHE A 85 -25.60 10.28 -6.66
N GLY A 86 -25.21 10.72 -7.87
CA GLY A 86 -25.18 12.13 -8.25
C GLY A 86 -23.95 12.86 -7.71
N MET A 87 -23.90 14.18 -7.93
CA MET A 87 -22.78 15.05 -7.55
C MET A 87 -23.07 15.78 -6.22
N GLY A 88 -22.10 16.56 -5.75
CA GLY A 88 -22.22 17.36 -4.52
C GLY A 88 -22.19 16.51 -3.25
N SER A 89 -22.95 16.91 -2.24
CA SER A 89 -22.94 16.28 -0.91
C SER A 89 -23.28 14.77 -0.95
N LYS A 90 -24.18 14.35 -1.85
CA LYS A 90 -24.53 12.93 -1.99
C LYS A 90 -23.33 12.08 -2.42
N LEU A 91 -22.52 12.60 -3.35
CA LEU A 91 -21.29 11.93 -3.76
C LEU A 91 -20.32 11.82 -2.59
N ILE A 92 -20.08 12.92 -1.87
CA ILE A 92 -19.14 12.93 -0.73
C ILE A 92 -19.56 11.91 0.32
N ILE A 93 -20.84 11.90 0.71
CA ILE A 93 -21.37 10.94 1.68
C ILE A 93 -21.19 9.50 1.20
N SER A 94 -21.51 9.22 -0.07
CA SER A 94 -21.39 7.88 -0.63
C SER A 94 -19.95 7.41 -0.70
N LEU A 95 -18.99 8.30 -1.02
CA LEU A 95 -17.56 8.00 -1.00
C LEU A 95 -17.06 7.70 0.42
N LYS A 96 -17.44 8.52 1.42
CA LYS A 96 -17.06 8.27 2.83
C LYS A 96 -17.57 6.90 3.31
N ILE A 97 -18.81 6.54 2.97
CA ILE A 97 -19.36 5.22 3.29
C ILE A 97 -18.60 4.11 2.57
N LEU A 98 -18.27 4.32 1.29
CA LEU A 98 -17.50 3.33 0.52
C LEU A 98 -16.10 3.11 1.12
N TRP A 99 -15.39 4.18 1.52
CA TRP A 99 -14.08 4.09 2.17
C TRP A 99 -14.15 3.34 3.50
N LEU A 100 -15.13 3.67 4.34
CA LEU A 100 -15.40 2.93 5.58
C LEU A 100 -15.65 1.44 5.29
N ILE A 101 -16.47 1.10 4.30
CA ILE A 101 -16.72 -0.30 3.92
C ILE A 101 -15.42 -0.97 3.46
N MET A 102 -14.59 -0.30 2.66
CA MET A 102 -13.29 -0.84 2.22
C MET A 102 -12.35 -1.08 3.40
N GLY A 103 -12.30 -0.19 4.40
CA GLY A 103 -11.54 -0.39 5.64
C GLY A 103 -11.99 -1.64 6.40
N LEU A 104 -13.31 -1.79 6.62
CA LEU A 104 -13.87 -2.99 7.27
C LEU A 104 -13.58 -4.28 6.48
N LEU A 105 -13.69 -4.23 5.15
CA LEU A 105 -13.35 -5.36 4.28
C LEU A 105 -11.87 -5.71 4.38
N THR A 106 -10.98 -4.73 4.48
CA THR A 106 -9.54 -4.94 4.68
C THR A 106 -9.28 -5.73 5.97
N ILE A 107 -9.89 -5.31 7.09
CA ILE A 107 -9.80 -6.03 8.38
C ILE A 107 -10.25 -7.48 8.22
N TYR A 108 -11.40 -7.69 7.56
CA TYR A 108 -11.93 -9.04 7.33
C TYR A 108 -11.02 -9.90 6.45
N ILE A 109 -10.42 -9.34 5.38
CA ILE A 109 -9.51 -10.07 4.49
C ILE A 109 -8.20 -10.43 5.20
N VAL A 110 -7.64 -9.52 5.99
CA VAL A 110 -6.44 -9.81 6.81
C VAL A 110 -6.74 -10.90 7.84
N TYR A 111 -7.88 -10.84 8.52
CA TYR A 111 -8.36 -11.93 9.37
C TYR A 111 -8.43 -13.27 8.63
N LYS A 112 -9.06 -13.29 7.44
CA LYS A 112 -9.16 -14.50 6.60
C LYS A 112 -7.79 -15.03 6.20
N THR A 113 -6.84 -14.13 5.94
CA THR A 113 -5.46 -14.47 5.59
C THR A 113 -4.76 -15.19 6.74
N ILE A 114 -4.84 -14.66 7.95
CA ILE A 114 -4.26 -15.28 9.14
C ILE A 114 -4.97 -16.60 9.47
N LYS A 115 -6.30 -16.64 9.30
CA LYS A 115 -7.11 -17.84 9.53
C LYS A 115 -6.82 -18.99 8.55
N LEU A 116 -6.12 -18.76 7.43
CA LEU A 116 -5.64 -19.87 6.58
C LEU A 116 -4.69 -20.82 7.32
N TYR A 117 -4.03 -20.33 8.34
CA TYR A 117 -3.00 -21.05 9.09
C TYR A 117 -3.34 -21.21 10.58
N SER A 118 -4.20 -20.38 11.13
CA SER A 118 -4.50 -20.29 12.57
C SER A 118 -5.99 -20.43 12.88
N ASN A 119 -6.34 -20.26 14.15
CA ASN A 119 -7.73 -20.21 14.62
C ASN A 119 -8.28 -18.77 14.63
N GLN A 120 -9.59 -18.63 14.91
CA GLN A 120 -10.27 -17.35 14.92
C GLN A 120 -9.74 -16.36 15.98
N TYR A 121 -9.25 -16.83 17.13
CA TYR A 121 -8.78 -15.98 18.21
C TYR A 121 -7.47 -15.28 17.83
N ILE A 122 -6.48 -16.04 17.36
CA ILE A 122 -5.19 -15.50 16.90
C ILE A 122 -5.43 -14.52 15.75
N ALA A 123 -6.28 -14.89 14.79
CA ALA A 123 -6.58 -14.04 13.64
C ALA A 123 -7.26 -12.72 14.06
N ALA A 124 -8.23 -12.76 15.00
CA ALA A 124 -8.93 -11.57 15.47
C ALA A 124 -8.02 -10.65 16.30
N ILE A 125 -7.22 -11.20 17.22
CA ILE A 125 -6.27 -10.42 18.04
C ILE A 125 -5.29 -9.68 17.16
N SER A 126 -4.77 -10.30 16.11
CA SER A 126 -3.84 -9.65 15.17
C SER A 126 -4.48 -8.50 14.37
N CYS A 127 -5.81 -8.49 14.22
CA CYS A 127 -6.54 -7.43 13.56
C CYS A 127 -6.86 -6.23 14.48
N LEU A 128 -6.57 -6.28 15.78
CA LEU A 128 -6.81 -5.16 16.71
C LEU A 128 -5.99 -3.91 16.35
N PHE A 129 -4.85 -4.06 15.67
CA PHE A 129 -4.04 -2.93 15.21
C PHE A 129 -4.75 -2.04 14.19
N PHE A 130 -5.77 -2.54 13.49
CA PHE A 130 -6.60 -1.71 12.62
C PHE A 130 -7.55 -0.76 13.38
N LEU A 131 -7.70 -0.94 14.69
CA LEU A 131 -8.47 -0.02 15.53
C LEU A 131 -7.66 1.23 15.92
N ALA A 132 -6.39 1.33 15.51
CA ALA A 132 -5.57 2.51 15.72
C ALA A 132 -6.15 3.72 14.98
N ALA A 133 -6.05 4.90 15.61
CA ALA A 133 -6.72 6.11 15.12
C ALA A 133 -6.23 6.57 13.74
N ASP A 134 -5.00 6.27 13.35
CA ASP A 134 -4.45 6.60 12.03
C ASP A 134 -5.16 5.85 10.88
N TYR A 135 -5.54 4.58 11.05
CA TYR A 135 -6.34 3.86 10.07
C TYR A 135 -7.77 4.43 9.96
N ILE A 136 -8.40 4.67 11.12
CA ILE A 136 -9.76 5.22 11.17
C ILE A 136 -9.80 6.62 10.56
N TRP A 137 -8.81 7.45 10.86
CA TRP A 137 -8.68 8.79 10.30
C TRP A 137 -8.41 8.74 8.78
N MET A 138 -7.49 7.88 8.33
CA MET A 138 -7.17 7.68 6.92
C MET A 138 -8.40 7.25 6.10
N ASP A 139 -9.23 6.36 6.64
CA ASP A 139 -10.46 5.90 5.97
C ASP A 139 -11.53 7.01 5.88
N ASN A 140 -11.36 8.13 6.59
CA ASN A 140 -12.16 9.34 6.42
C ASN A 140 -11.64 10.29 5.32
N LEU A 141 -10.52 9.96 4.66
CA LEU A 141 -9.97 10.72 3.54
C LEU A 141 -10.20 9.97 2.22
N ILE A 142 -10.60 10.70 1.17
CA ILE A 142 -10.80 10.08 -0.15
C ILE A 142 -9.47 9.99 -0.88
N LEU A 143 -8.56 9.21 -0.29
CA LEU A 143 -7.21 8.99 -0.78
C LEU A 143 -7.06 7.59 -1.38
N THR A 144 -5.97 7.35 -2.09
CA THR A 144 -5.66 6.06 -2.74
C THR A 144 -5.34 4.94 -1.76
N GLU A 145 -5.00 5.27 -0.51
CA GLU A 145 -4.52 4.36 0.53
C GLU A 145 -5.54 3.26 0.83
N THR A 146 -6.76 3.62 1.20
CA THR A 146 -7.80 2.66 1.59
C THR A 146 -8.13 1.65 0.49
N PRO A 147 -8.48 2.04 -0.76
CA PRO A 147 -8.71 1.07 -1.82
C PRO A 147 -7.46 0.26 -2.18
N TYR A 148 -6.26 0.85 -2.11
CA TYR A 148 -5.02 0.15 -2.38
C TYR A 148 -4.72 -0.91 -1.33
N ILE A 149 -4.88 -0.62 -0.03
CA ILE A 149 -4.68 -1.59 1.07
C ILE A 149 -5.64 -2.77 0.92
N LEU A 150 -6.91 -2.51 0.58
CA LEU A 150 -7.89 -3.57 0.32
C LEU A 150 -7.44 -4.48 -0.83
N LEU A 151 -7.09 -3.90 -1.98
CA LEU A 151 -6.65 -4.66 -3.15
C LEU A 151 -5.36 -5.43 -2.86
N PHE A 152 -4.42 -4.82 -2.17
CA PHE A 152 -3.16 -5.47 -1.79
C PHE A 152 -3.38 -6.60 -0.78
N SER A 153 -4.28 -6.43 0.20
CA SER A 153 -4.65 -7.52 1.13
C SER A 153 -5.32 -8.69 0.42
N LEU A 154 -6.19 -8.41 -0.57
CA LEU A 154 -6.80 -9.43 -1.42
C LEU A 154 -5.76 -10.18 -2.27
N LEU A 155 -4.77 -9.48 -2.82
CA LEU A 155 -3.66 -10.10 -3.55
C LEU A 155 -2.89 -11.08 -2.65
N ILE A 156 -2.51 -10.66 -1.46
CA ILE A 156 -1.80 -11.52 -0.50
C ILE A 156 -2.67 -12.72 -0.12
N TYR A 157 -3.95 -12.50 0.22
CA TYR A 157 -4.88 -13.58 0.60
C TYR A 157 -4.99 -14.64 -0.48
N HIS A 158 -5.28 -14.24 -1.73
CA HIS A 158 -5.45 -15.18 -2.82
C HIS A 158 -4.14 -15.86 -3.24
N THR A 159 -3.00 -15.17 -3.10
CA THR A 159 -1.67 -15.76 -3.34
C THR A 159 -1.37 -16.87 -2.33
N LEU A 160 -1.55 -16.61 -1.04
CA LEU A 160 -1.34 -17.61 0.00
C LEU A 160 -2.30 -18.79 -0.17
N LYS A 161 -3.55 -18.51 -0.51
CA LYS A 161 -4.57 -19.54 -0.75
C LYS A 161 -4.27 -20.36 -2.00
N LEU A 162 -3.79 -19.75 -3.09
CA LEU A 162 -3.34 -20.43 -4.31
C LEU A 162 -2.18 -21.39 -4.02
N SER A 163 -1.26 -21.00 -3.11
CA SER A 163 -0.13 -21.84 -2.70
C SER A 163 -0.55 -23.09 -1.88
N ILE A 164 -1.71 -23.05 -1.23
CA ILE A 164 -2.27 -24.16 -0.45
C ILE A 164 -3.08 -25.09 -1.34
N LYS A 165 -3.94 -24.49 -2.19
CA LYS A 165 -4.82 -25.22 -3.11
C LYS A 165 -4.74 -24.56 -4.47
N ALA A 166 -4.11 -25.23 -5.45
CA ALA A 166 -3.95 -24.73 -6.82
C ALA A 166 -5.30 -24.56 -7.53
N ASN A 167 -6.07 -23.54 -7.15
CA ASN A 167 -7.41 -23.28 -7.65
C ASN A 167 -7.40 -22.20 -8.73
N LYS A 168 -7.96 -22.47 -9.90
CA LYS A 168 -8.09 -21.52 -11.02
C LYS A 168 -8.79 -20.21 -10.61
N LYS A 169 -9.78 -20.28 -9.71
CA LYS A 169 -10.51 -19.10 -9.22
C LYS A 169 -9.57 -18.12 -8.49
N ASP A 170 -8.69 -18.63 -7.63
CA ASP A 170 -7.76 -17.78 -6.88
C ASP A 170 -6.74 -17.10 -7.83
N TYR A 171 -6.28 -17.81 -8.87
CA TYR A 171 -5.45 -17.22 -9.92
C TYR A 171 -6.16 -16.07 -10.66
N VAL A 172 -7.40 -16.29 -11.12
CA VAL A 172 -8.17 -15.24 -11.82
C VAL A 172 -8.37 -14.01 -10.93
N LEU A 173 -8.68 -14.22 -9.65
CA LEU A 173 -8.85 -13.13 -8.69
C LEU A 173 -7.53 -12.36 -8.45
N ILE A 174 -6.38 -13.06 -8.41
CA ILE A 174 -5.06 -12.39 -8.33
C ILE A 174 -4.87 -11.46 -9.54
N VAL A 175 -5.17 -11.93 -10.76
CA VAL A 175 -5.01 -11.11 -11.97
C VAL A 175 -5.92 -9.88 -11.92
N ILE A 176 -7.19 -10.05 -11.55
CA ILE A 176 -8.15 -8.94 -11.44
C ILE A 176 -7.67 -7.92 -10.40
N TYR A 177 -7.36 -8.35 -9.18
CA TYR A 177 -6.94 -7.44 -8.11
C TYR A 177 -5.60 -6.78 -8.39
N TYR A 178 -4.69 -7.47 -9.08
CA TYR A 178 -3.42 -6.90 -9.51
C TYR A 178 -3.62 -5.75 -10.49
N ILE A 179 -4.44 -5.95 -11.52
CA ILE A 179 -4.75 -4.91 -12.51
C ILE A 179 -5.42 -3.71 -11.81
N LEU A 180 -6.44 -3.96 -10.98
CA LEU A 180 -7.09 -2.89 -10.23
C LEU A 180 -6.11 -2.14 -9.32
N ALA A 181 -5.21 -2.85 -8.63
CA ALA A 181 -4.21 -2.24 -7.78
C ALA A 181 -3.19 -1.39 -8.56
N VAL A 182 -2.74 -1.84 -9.76
CA VAL A 182 -1.89 -1.05 -10.66
C VAL A 182 -2.61 0.24 -11.10
N PHE A 183 -3.91 0.17 -11.37
CA PHE A 183 -4.71 1.34 -11.76
C PHE A 183 -4.99 2.31 -10.60
N ILE A 184 -4.78 1.90 -9.35
CA ILE A 184 -4.80 2.79 -8.17
C ILE A 184 -3.39 3.32 -7.88
N ARG A 185 -2.39 2.41 -7.77
CA ARG A 185 -0.99 2.74 -7.48
C ARG A 185 -0.04 1.81 -8.22
N PRO A 186 0.77 2.32 -9.15
CA PRO A 186 1.67 1.48 -9.95
C PRO A 186 2.83 0.87 -9.15
N THR A 187 3.08 1.30 -7.91
CA THR A 187 4.12 0.73 -7.03
C THR A 187 3.94 -0.76 -6.75
N ILE A 188 2.71 -1.30 -6.91
CA ILE A 188 2.44 -2.74 -6.83
C ILE A 188 3.02 -3.53 -8.02
N GLY A 189 3.53 -2.86 -9.04
CA GLY A 189 4.07 -3.48 -10.26
C GLY A 189 5.13 -4.56 -10.03
N ILE A 190 5.85 -4.49 -8.91
CA ILE A 190 6.86 -5.47 -8.51
C ILE A 190 6.26 -6.79 -7.97
N PHE A 191 4.98 -6.82 -7.61
CA PHE A 191 4.29 -7.98 -7.02
C PHE A 191 4.46 -9.30 -7.79
N PRO A 192 4.38 -9.35 -9.15
CA PRO A 192 4.52 -10.61 -9.89
C PRO A 192 5.86 -11.30 -9.69
N ILE A 193 6.93 -10.55 -9.44
CA ILE A 193 8.27 -11.09 -9.18
C ILE A 193 8.25 -11.93 -7.89
N PHE A 194 7.69 -11.37 -6.81
CA PHE A 194 7.62 -12.06 -5.52
C PHE A 194 6.58 -13.17 -5.51
N LEU A 195 5.48 -13.00 -6.24
CA LEU A 195 4.52 -14.08 -6.50
C LEU A 195 5.21 -15.28 -7.16
N PHE A 196 5.98 -15.04 -8.23
CA PHE A 196 6.70 -16.07 -8.97
C PHE A 196 7.71 -16.80 -8.06
N ILE A 197 8.54 -16.06 -7.32
CA ILE A 197 9.51 -16.62 -6.37
C ILE A 197 8.78 -17.47 -5.31
N PHE A 198 7.73 -16.94 -4.71
CA PHE A 198 6.98 -17.62 -3.66
C PHE A 198 6.34 -18.93 -4.14
N LEU A 199 5.64 -18.91 -5.26
CA LEU A 199 4.98 -20.10 -5.80
C LEU A 199 6.01 -21.15 -6.26
N THR A 200 7.17 -20.74 -6.76
CA THR A 200 8.29 -21.65 -7.07
C THR A 200 8.82 -22.31 -5.78
N LEU A 201 9.05 -21.56 -4.71
CA LEU A 201 9.44 -22.09 -3.41
C LEU A 201 8.38 -23.04 -2.81
N LYS A 202 7.10 -22.82 -3.10
CA LYS A 202 5.98 -23.68 -2.70
C LYS A 202 5.81 -24.90 -3.60
N LYS A 203 6.72 -25.10 -4.58
CA LYS A 203 6.68 -26.23 -5.55
C LYS A 203 5.39 -26.24 -6.39
N TYR A 204 4.82 -25.06 -6.69
CA TYR A 204 3.73 -24.93 -7.63
C TYR A 204 4.17 -25.42 -9.01
N ASN A 205 3.24 -25.97 -9.82
CA ASN A 205 3.58 -26.46 -11.14
C ASN A 205 4.23 -25.37 -12.01
N PHE A 206 5.51 -25.53 -12.33
CA PHE A 206 6.33 -24.48 -12.95
C PHE A 206 5.85 -24.11 -14.36
N LYS A 207 5.47 -25.12 -15.18
CA LYS A 207 4.93 -24.86 -16.53
C LYS A 207 3.61 -24.09 -16.47
N LEU A 208 2.75 -24.43 -15.51
CA LEU A 208 1.50 -23.73 -15.29
C LEU A 208 1.76 -22.30 -14.80
N LEU A 209 2.73 -22.10 -13.90
CA LEU A 209 3.09 -20.79 -13.37
C LEU A 209 3.58 -19.85 -14.48
N ILE A 210 4.50 -20.31 -15.34
CA ILE A 210 4.97 -19.52 -16.50
C ILE A 210 3.80 -19.14 -17.40
N ARG A 211 2.96 -20.12 -17.78
CA ARG A 211 1.80 -19.84 -18.62
C ARG A 211 0.85 -18.81 -17.97
N GLN A 212 0.62 -18.92 -16.67
CA GLN A 212 -0.20 -17.97 -15.92
C GLN A 212 0.42 -16.57 -15.87
N CYS A 213 1.73 -16.46 -15.66
CA CYS A 213 2.44 -15.17 -15.70
C CYS A 213 2.35 -14.51 -17.07
N ILE A 214 2.52 -15.28 -18.16
CA ILE A 214 2.41 -14.76 -19.53
C ILE A 214 0.98 -14.25 -19.80
N ILE A 215 -0.04 -15.03 -19.45
CA ILE A 215 -1.45 -14.64 -19.64
C ILE A 215 -1.76 -13.37 -18.83
N ALA A 216 -1.34 -13.31 -17.56
CA ALA A 216 -1.54 -12.14 -16.73
C ALA A 216 -0.83 -10.89 -17.28
N GLY A 217 0.40 -11.05 -17.79
CA GLY A 217 1.15 -9.99 -18.44
C GLY A 217 0.46 -9.45 -19.70
N ILE A 218 -0.05 -10.36 -20.56
CA ILE A 218 -0.81 -9.98 -21.77
C ILE A 218 -2.07 -9.19 -21.39
N ILE A 219 -2.83 -9.67 -20.38
CA ILE A 219 -4.05 -8.99 -19.95
C ILE A 219 -3.71 -7.60 -19.38
N LEU A 220 -2.65 -7.48 -18.56
CA LEU A 220 -2.20 -6.19 -18.06
C LEU A 220 -1.84 -5.23 -19.21
N LEU A 221 -1.06 -5.69 -20.18
CA LEU A 221 -0.69 -4.86 -21.35
C LEU A 221 -1.93 -4.40 -22.11
N LEU A 222 -2.88 -5.30 -22.38
CA LEU A 222 -4.14 -4.94 -23.03
C LEU A 222 -4.94 -3.88 -22.25
N CYS A 223 -4.93 -3.95 -20.90
CA CYS A 223 -5.56 -2.94 -20.06
C CYS A 223 -4.80 -1.60 -20.06
N LEU A 224 -3.48 -1.62 -20.22
CA LEU A 224 -2.65 -0.41 -20.23
C LEU A 224 -2.62 0.29 -21.60
N ILE A 225 -2.86 -0.42 -22.72
CA ILE A 225 -2.84 0.16 -24.07
C ILE A 225 -3.77 1.39 -24.20
N PRO A 226 -5.05 1.35 -23.81
CA PRO A 226 -5.92 2.52 -23.93
C PRO A 226 -5.42 3.72 -23.14
N TRP A 227 -4.87 3.48 -21.94
CA TRP A 227 -4.29 4.50 -21.08
C TRP A 227 -3.03 5.12 -21.70
N THR A 228 -2.11 4.28 -22.16
CA THR A 228 -0.87 4.70 -22.82
C THR A 228 -1.16 5.47 -24.12
N TYR A 229 -2.11 4.98 -24.93
CA TYR A 229 -2.53 5.65 -26.16
C TYR A 229 -3.15 7.04 -25.90
N ARG A 230 -4.03 7.13 -24.89
CA ARG A 230 -4.58 8.44 -24.46
C ARG A 230 -3.47 9.38 -24.04
N ASN A 231 -2.52 8.91 -23.24
CA ASN A 231 -1.41 9.74 -22.77
C ASN A 231 -0.53 10.20 -23.92
N TYR A 232 -0.21 9.32 -24.86
CA TYR A 232 0.54 9.69 -26.07
C TYR A 232 -0.19 10.76 -26.87
N LYS A 233 -1.51 10.64 -27.06
CA LYS A 233 -2.32 11.65 -27.79
C LYS A 233 -2.38 13.00 -27.08
N VAL A 234 -2.34 13.04 -25.75
CA VAL A 234 -2.44 14.28 -24.97
C VAL A 234 -1.08 14.96 -24.81
N PHE A 235 -0.05 14.19 -24.46
CA PHE A 235 1.25 14.73 -24.06
C PHE A 235 2.32 14.63 -25.17
N ASN A 236 2.05 13.91 -26.25
CA ASN A 236 3.03 13.54 -27.27
C ASN A 236 4.26 12.80 -26.74
N HIS A 237 4.11 12.17 -25.56
CA HIS A 237 5.14 11.39 -24.88
C HIS A 237 4.63 9.98 -24.54
N PHE A 238 5.55 9.01 -24.53
CA PHE A 238 5.23 7.62 -24.14
C PHE A 238 5.14 7.51 -22.62
N ILE A 239 3.93 7.52 -22.08
CA ILE A 239 3.63 7.45 -20.64
C ILE A 239 2.75 6.23 -20.38
N PRO A 240 3.33 5.04 -20.17
CA PRO A 240 2.55 3.80 -19.97
C PRO A 240 1.89 3.70 -18.60
N LEU A 241 2.43 4.34 -17.58
CA LEU A 241 1.89 4.39 -16.23
C LEU A 241 1.59 5.83 -15.84
N THR A 242 2.49 6.49 -15.14
CA THR A 242 2.35 7.87 -14.68
C THR A 242 3.61 8.68 -15.01
N TYR A 243 3.46 9.99 -15.13
CA TYR A 243 4.57 10.93 -15.01
C TYR A 243 4.57 11.55 -13.60
N GLY A 244 5.59 12.37 -13.30
CA GLY A 244 5.64 13.12 -12.04
C GLY A 244 6.34 12.42 -10.90
N THR A 245 7.01 11.29 -11.17
CA THR A 245 7.93 10.65 -10.21
C THR A 245 9.11 11.55 -9.85
N GLY A 246 9.38 12.57 -10.66
CA GLY A 246 10.45 13.55 -10.42
C GLY A 246 10.29 14.31 -9.12
N ASN A 247 9.08 14.75 -8.79
CA ASN A 247 8.83 15.49 -7.55
C ASN A 247 9.11 14.65 -6.28
N PRO A 248 8.55 13.45 -6.08
CA PRO A 248 8.95 12.61 -4.94
C PRO A 248 10.45 12.27 -4.94
N LEU A 249 11.05 12.08 -6.11
CA LEU A 249 12.48 11.81 -6.19
C LEU A 249 13.29 13.02 -5.71
N LEU A 250 12.92 14.24 -6.12
CA LEU A 250 13.56 15.47 -5.68
C LEU A 250 13.41 15.68 -4.16
N LEU A 251 12.19 15.58 -3.63
CA LEU A 251 11.92 15.68 -2.20
C LEU A 251 12.74 14.68 -1.39
N GLY A 252 12.92 13.48 -1.92
CA GLY A 252 13.74 12.44 -1.29
C GLY A 252 15.23 12.79 -1.22
N THR A 253 15.74 13.71 -2.04
CA THR A 253 17.15 14.15 -1.97
C THR A 253 17.42 15.11 -0.81
N TYR A 254 16.39 15.58 -0.13
CA TYR A 254 16.48 16.43 1.08
C TYR A 254 16.24 15.63 2.38
N GLN A 255 16.22 14.28 2.30
CA GLN A 255 15.98 13.43 3.46
C GLN A 255 17.25 12.70 3.91
N GLY A 256 17.46 12.66 5.22
CA GLY A 256 18.64 12.07 5.86
C GLY A 256 19.62 13.13 6.34
N SER A 257 20.91 12.90 6.14
CA SER A 257 21.96 13.82 6.56
C SER A 257 23.07 13.94 5.51
N GLY A 258 23.75 15.09 5.43
CA GLY A 258 24.90 15.29 4.55
C GLY A 258 24.54 15.43 3.07
N TYR A 259 23.28 15.66 2.73
CA TYR A 259 22.88 16.01 1.36
C TYR A 259 23.37 17.44 1.00
N PRO A 260 23.65 17.71 -0.30
CA PRO A 260 24.10 19.04 -0.72
C PRO A 260 22.96 20.06 -0.54
N THR A 261 23.31 21.25 -0.07
CA THR A 261 22.37 22.39 -0.04
C THR A 261 22.17 22.93 -1.45
N ASP A 262 21.13 23.75 -1.66
CA ASP A 262 20.87 24.31 -2.99
C ASP A 262 21.90 25.35 -3.40
N GLU A 263 22.53 26.03 -2.42
CA GLU A 263 23.59 27.01 -2.63
C GLU A 263 24.91 26.36 -3.10
N GLU A 264 25.11 25.07 -2.78
CA GLU A 264 26.29 24.31 -3.24
C GLU A 264 26.15 23.81 -4.68
N LEU A 265 24.97 23.94 -5.29
CA LEU A 265 24.63 23.33 -6.57
C LEU A 265 24.43 24.39 -7.66
N ASP A 266 25.15 24.25 -8.74
CA ASP A 266 24.97 25.07 -9.94
C ASP A 266 23.91 24.45 -10.86
N TYR A 267 22.63 24.70 -10.55
CA TYR A 267 21.51 24.22 -11.36
C TYR A 267 21.50 24.86 -12.76
N VAL A 268 21.92 26.13 -12.91
CA VAL A 268 21.90 26.81 -14.20
C VAL A 268 22.76 26.06 -15.20
N LYS A 269 24.02 25.85 -14.89
CA LYS A 269 24.99 25.17 -15.77
C LYS A 269 24.66 23.68 -15.97
N ASN A 270 24.22 23.00 -14.91
CA ASN A 270 24.12 21.53 -14.92
C ASN A 270 22.75 21.00 -15.27
N VAL A 271 21.69 21.79 -15.11
CA VAL A 271 20.31 21.41 -15.43
C VAL A 271 19.72 22.34 -16.48
N ASP A 272 19.68 23.66 -16.26
CA ASP A 272 18.93 24.58 -17.08
C ASP A 272 19.50 24.75 -18.50
N GLU A 273 20.83 24.81 -18.65
CA GLU A 273 21.49 24.90 -19.94
C GLU A 273 21.32 23.60 -20.77
N LYS A 274 21.18 22.47 -20.10
CA LYS A 274 21.10 21.13 -20.72
C LYS A 274 19.67 20.65 -20.99
N MET A 275 18.65 21.44 -20.59
CA MET A 275 17.24 21.11 -20.81
C MET A 275 16.90 21.07 -22.31
N PRO A 276 15.98 20.17 -22.72
CA PRO A 276 15.36 20.26 -24.05
C PRO A 276 14.69 21.62 -24.29
N ALA A 277 14.79 22.14 -25.51
CA ALA A 277 14.24 23.44 -25.87
C ALA A 277 12.75 23.58 -25.56
N GLU A 278 11.97 22.52 -25.77
CA GLU A 278 10.54 22.48 -25.46
C GLU A 278 10.28 22.65 -23.97
N MET A 279 10.99 21.91 -23.10
CA MET A 279 10.90 22.05 -21.65
C MET A 279 11.24 23.46 -21.21
N LYS A 280 12.32 24.04 -21.76
CA LYS A 280 12.75 25.40 -21.48
C LYS A 280 11.67 26.43 -21.82
N TYR A 281 11.01 26.27 -22.98
CA TYR A 281 9.89 27.13 -23.38
C TYR A 281 8.77 27.14 -22.34
N TYR A 282 8.28 25.97 -21.89
CA TYR A 282 7.17 25.87 -20.95
C TYR A 282 7.56 26.35 -19.54
N LEU A 283 8.80 26.17 -19.12
CA LEU A 283 9.27 26.62 -17.81
C LEU A 283 9.55 28.14 -17.76
N GLN A 284 9.95 28.76 -18.88
CA GLN A 284 10.12 30.18 -18.98
C GLN A 284 8.82 30.96 -19.18
N ASN A 285 7.79 30.29 -19.72
CA ASN A 285 6.45 30.87 -19.93
C ASN A 285 5.39 30.10 -19.11
N PRO A 286 5.49 30.06 -17.76
CA PRO A 286 4.66 29.18 -16.96
C PRO A 286 3.19 29.60 -16.98
N ASN A 287 2.33 28.71 -17.40
CA ASN A 287 0.89 28.84 -17.30
C ASN A 287 0.33 27.73 -16.39
N LYS A 288 -0.12 28.08 -15.21
CA LYS A 288 -0.66 27.13 -14.23
C LYS A 288 -1.88 26.32 -14.74
N LYS A 289 -2.57 26.82 -15.74
CA LYS A 289 -3.73 26.13 -16.37
C LYS A 289 -3.32 25.26 -17.55
N ASP A 290 -2.04 25.25 -17.92
CA ASP A 290 -1.53 24.42 -19.01
C ASP A 290 -0.93 23.11 -18.49
N TYR A 291 -1.43 22.00 -19.00
CA TYR A 291 -1.01 20.66 -18.61
C TYR A 291 0.43 20.32 -19.03
N MET A 292 0.93 20.92 -20.12
CA MET A 292 2.33 20.73 -20.55
C MET A 292 3.29 21.46 -19.62
N THR A 293 2.93 22.65 -19.14
CA THR A 293 3.69 23.34 -18.08
C THR A 293 3.80 22.46 -16.82
N LYS A 294 2.69 21.82 -16.41
CA LYS A 294 2.70 20.91 -15.26
C LYS A 294 3.55 19.67 -15.52
N TYR A 295 3.43 19.08 -16.72
CA TYR A 295 4.24 17.93 -17.13
C TYR A 295 5.72 18.24 -17.04
N TYR A 296 6.17 19.31 -17.72
CA TYR A 296 7.59 19.68 -17.73
C TYR A 296 8.12 20.16 -16.39
N SER A 297 7.30 20.77 -15.54
CA SER A 297 7.68 21.10 -14.16
C SER A 297 8.07 19.86 -13.35
N LEU A 298 7.30 18.77 -13.48
CA LEU A 298 7.59 17.51 -12.76
C LEU A 298 8.77 16.74 -13.39
N GLU A 299 8.95 16.81 -14.71
CA GLU A 299 10.15 16.29 -15.38
C GLU A 299 11.41 17.06 -14.96
N TYR A 300 11.31 18.38 -14.82
CA TYR A 300 12.39 19.24 -14.32
C TYR A 300 12.79 18.89 -12.89
N ASP A 301 11.82 18.63 -12.00
CA ASP A 301 12.11 18.12 -10.66
C ASP A 301 12.93 16.82 -10.73
N GLY A 302 12.62 15.96 -11.69
CA GLY A 302 13.38 14.72 -11.95
C GLY A 302 14.83 14.96 -12.39
N LEU A 303 15.06 15.97 -13.23
CA LEU A 303 16.42 16.36 -13.64
C LEU A 303 17.22 16.92 -12.47
N LYS A 304 16.62 17.82 -11.66
CA LYS A 304 17.22 18.32 -10.43
C LYS A 304 17.57 17.20 -9.46
N ALA A 305 16.63 16.27 -9.25
CA ALA A 305 16.86 15.13 -8.37
C ALA A 305 18.07 14.32 -8.79
N LYS A 306 18.18 13.97 -10.08
CA LYS A 306 19.32 13.22 -10.64
C LYS A 306 20.63 13.96 -10.45
N TYR A 307 20.65 15.27 -10.70
CA TYR A 307 21.83 16.11 -10.49
C TYR A 307 22.22 16.15 -9.01
N ARG A 308 21.27 16.42 -8.10
CA ARG A 308 21.51 16.38 -6.65
C ARG A 308 22.06 15.06 -6.16
N MET A 309 21.48 13.95 -6.63
CA MET A 309 21.95 12.60 -6.27
C MET A 309 23.39 12.34 -6.77
N HIS A 310 23.70 12.81 -7.99
CA HIS A 310 25.05 12.72 -8.55
C HIS A 310 26.08 13.51 -7.72
N GLU A 311 25.78 14.77 -7.38
CA GLU A 311 26.65 15.59 -6.57
C GLU A 311 26.80 15.06 -5.14
N TRP A 312 25.69 14.59 -4.54
CA TRP A 312 25.75 13.94 -3.22
C TRP A 312 26.64 12.70 -3.23
N TRP A 313 26.49 11.85 -4.25
CA TRP A 313 27.33 10.68 -4.41
C TRP A 313 28.82 11.03 -4.54
N ASN A 314 29.14 12.09 -5.27
CA ASN A 314 30.53 12.52 -5.46
C ASN A 314 31.12 13.17 -4.20
N LYS A 315 30.30 13.94 -3.46
CA LYS A 315 30.73 14.66 -2.26
C LYS A 315 30.84 13.75 -1.04
N ASP A 316 29.80 12.96 -0.76
CA ASP A 316 29.73 12.09 0.42
C ASP A 316 28.88 10.84 0.17
N LYS A 317 29.51 9.82 -0.38
CA LYS A 317 28.89 8.51 -0.65
C LYS A 317 28.33 7.85 0.61
N ILE A 318 29.03 8.01 1.74
CA ILE A 318 28.67 7.35 3.00
C ILE A 318 27.37 7.94 3.55
N SER A 319 27.24 9.26 3.56
CA SER A 319 26.01 9.90 4.02
C SER A 319 24.83 9.57 3.12
N MET A 320 25.04 9.54 1.80
CA MET A 320 24.01 9.12 0.85
C MET A 320 23.55 7.67 1.10
N LEU A 321 24.51 6.73 1.24
CA LEU A 321 24.19 5.33 1.55
C LEU A 321 23.45 5.20 2.89
N LYS A 322 23.89 5.91 3.94
CA LYS A 322 23.18 5.93 5.22
C LYS A 322 21.75 6.48 5.07
N SER A 323 21.56 7.55 4.28
CA SER A 323 20.25 8.14 4.07
C SER A 323 19.29 7.19 3.35
N TYR A 324 19.74 6.55 2.27
CA TYR A 324 18.89 5.67 1.45
C TYR A 324 18.71 4.26 2.02
N LEU A 325 19.69 3.72 2.75
CA LEU A 325 19.67 2.34 3.26
C LEU A 325 19.30 2.25 4.75
N ILE A 326 19.38 3.34 5.51
CA ILE A 326 19.09 3.33 6.95
C ILE A 326 18.01 4.35 7.29
N TYR A 327 18.24 5.65 7.11
CA TYR A 327 17.33 6.70 7.62
C TYR A 327 15.96 6.65 6.96
N LYS A 328 15.88 6.63 5.63
CA LYS A 328 14.62 6.58 4.91
C LYS A 328 13.85 5.26 5.12
N PRO A 329 14.50 4.07 5.08
CA PRO A 329 13.85 2.83 5.47
C PRO A 329 13.31 2.86 6.90
N LEU A 330 14.07 3.34 7.87
CA LEU A 330 13.60 3.48 9.26
C LEU A 330 12.44 4.45 9.37
N GLN A 331 12.48 5.58 8.65
CA GLN A 331 11.36 6.53 8.61
C GLN A 331 10.09 5.90 8.03
N ASN A 332 10.19 5.06 7.00
CA ASN A 332 9.04 4.32 6.46
C ASN A 332 8.61 3.16 7.37
N PHE A 333 9.53 2.62 8.19
CA PHE A 333 9.26 1.52 9.10
C PHE A 333 8.60 1.99 10.39
N ASP A 334 9.06 3.11 10.97
CA ASP A 334 8.62 3.65 12.25
C ASP A 334 7.96 5.03 12.05
N ASN A 335 6.73 5.02 11.54
CA ASN A 335 5.97 6.24 11.27
C ASN A 335 4.46 5.94 11.41
N TYR A 336 3.66 7.02 11.42
CA TYR A 336 2.20 6.97 11.37
C TYR A 336 1.67 8.12 10.51
N PHE A 337 0.58 7.89 9.80
CA PHE A 337 -0.09 8.90 8.98
C PHE A 337 -1.33 9.42 9.70
N TYR A 338 -1.16 10.55 10.43
CA TYR A 338 -2.18 11.10 11.29
C TYR A 338 -1.89 12.57 11.57
N TRP A 339 -2.66 13.46 10.97
CA TRP A 339 -2.42 14.89 11.08
C TRP A 339 -3.43 15.61 11.96
N ASP A 340 -4.68 15.12 12.03
CA ASP A 340 -5.71 15.67 12.87
C ASP A 340 -6.14 14.67 13.94
N THR A 341 -6.23 15.17 15.16
CA THR A 341 -6.63 14.37 16.33
C THR A 341 -8.11 14.00 16.23
N ILE A 342 -8.44 12.73 16.40
CA ILE A 342 -9.81 12.23 16.53
C ILE A 342 -9.99 11.50 17.85
N MET A 343 -11.17 11.61 18.44
CA MET A 343 -11.52 10.95 19.71
C MET A 343 -10.52 11.23 20.85
N GLY A 344 -9.86 12.40 20.82
CA GLY A 344 -8.85 12.80 21.80
C GLY A 344 -7.54 11.99 21.77
N ILE A 345 -7.33 11.13 20.77
CA ILE A 345 -6.11 10.33 20.61
C ILE A 345 -5.02 11.17 19.96
N SER A 346 -3.95 11.41 20.70
CA SER A 346 -2.80 12.20 20.23
C SER A 346 -1.82 11.36 19.39
N GLY A 347 -0.97 12.02 18.59
CA GLY A 347 0.13 11.37 17.87
C GLY A 347 1.12 10.65 18.80
N ASN A 348 1.33 11.13 20.03
CA ASN A 348 2.19 10.46 20.99
C ASN A 348 1.62 9.09 21.42
N GLN A 349 0.31 9.00 21.62
CA GLN A 349 -0.35 7.72 21.93
C GLN A 349 -0.27 6.74 20.76
N LEU A 350 -0.45 7.23 19.52
CA LEU A 350 -0.24 6.41 18.33
C LEU A 350 1.20 5.93 18.20
N ASN A 351 2.18 6.76 18.56
CA ASN A 351 3.59 6.35 18.54
C ASN A 351 3.83 5.15 19.48
N VAL A 352 3.21 5.14 20.67
CA VAL A 352 3.28 3.98 21.58
C VAL A 352 2.71 2.73 20.92
N VAL A 353 1.52 2.82 20.32
CA VAL A 353 0.89 1.70 19.60
C VAL A 353 1.82 1.20 18.49
N ARG A 354 2.43 2.10 17.73
CA ARG A 354 3.37 1.77 16.65
C ARG A 354 4.63 1.05 17.16
N LYS A 355 5.21 1.49 18.30
CA LYS A 355 6.35 0.81 18.92
C LYS A 355 6.00 -0.61 19.38
N VAL A 356 4.84 -0.80 19.99
CA VAL A 356 4.35 -2.13 20.38
C VAL A 356 4.18 -3.03 19.16
N GLU A 357 3.57 -2.52 18.09
CA GLU A 357 3.42 -3.24 16.82
C GLU A 357 4.78 -3.69 16.25
N ILE A 358 5.77 -2.80 16.22
CA ILE A 358 7.11 -3.09 15.72
C ILE A 358 7.78 -4.18 16.56
N ILE A 359 7.71 -4.07 17.88
CA ILE A 359 8.28 -5.08 18.78
C ILE A 359 7.65 -6.45 18.53
N LEU A 360 6.31 -6.50 18.45
CA LEU A 360 5.59 -7.75 18.19
C LEU A 360 5.90 -8.31 16.79
N PHE A 361 6.04 -7.47 15.78
CA PHE A 361 6.45 -7.87 14.44
C PHE A 361 7.85 -8.51 14.44
N VAL A 362 8.84 -7.91 15.14
CA VAL A 362 10.20 -8.44 15.23
C VAL A 362 10.21 -9.77 15.98
N ILE A 363 9.57 -9.85 17.16
CA ILE A 363 9.45 -11.08 17.95
C ILE A 363 8.79 -12.18 17.10
N SER A 364 7.70 -11.86 16.40
CA SER A 364 6.98 -12.81 15.55
C SER A 364 7.84 -13.32 14.40
N SER A 365 8.64 -12.46 13.78
CA SER A 365 9.57 -12.85 12.73
C SER A 365 10.64 -13.83 13.26
N ILE A 366 11.19 -13.59 14.43
CA ILE A 366 12.14 -14.50 15.09
C ILE A 366 11.46 -15.85 15.39
N LEU A 367 10.25 -15.86 15.94
CA LEU A 367 9.52 -17.09 16.24
C LEU A 367 9.22 -17.92 14.99
N ILE A 368 8.85 -17.28 13.88
CA ILE A 368 8.63 -17.97 12.59
C ILE A 368 9.94 -18.56 12.07
N PHE A 369 11.05 -17.80 12.18
CA PHE A 369 12.36 -18.28 11.76
C PHE A 369 12.83 -19.49 12.58
N VAL A 370 12.61 -19.50 13.89
CA VAL A 370 12.93 -20.64 14.78
C VAL A 370 12.04 -21.85 14.47
N ASN A 371 10.73 -21.65 14.26
CA ASN A 371 9.78 -22.73 13.98
C ASN A 371 9.96 -23.35 12.59
N LYS A 372 10.41 -22.55 11.60
CA LYS A 372 10.65 -22.92 10.18
C LYS A 372 9.43 -23.42 9.40
N LYS A 373 8.32 -23.80 10.02
CA LYS A 373 7.15 -24.40 9.34
C LYS A 373 6.54 -23.47 8.28
N ARG A 374 6.58 -22.13 8.49
CA ARG A 374 5.99 -21.12 7.60
C ARG A 374 7.02 -20.09 7.12
N ILE A 375 8.27 -20.52 6.99
CA ILE A 375 9.36 -19.64 6.56
C ILE A 375 9.15 -19.10 5.14
N LYS A 376 8.49 -19.87 4.25
CA LYS A 376 8.25 -19.45 2.87
C LYS A 376 7.19 -18.36 2.79
N GLU A 377 6.12 -18.48 3.59
CA GLU A 377 5.08 -17.46 3.73
C GLU A 377 5.65 -16.18 4.33
N TRP A 378 6.43 -16.30 5.38
CA TRP A 378 7.13 -15.18 6.00
C TRP A 378 8.07 -14.50 5.00
N LEU A 379 8.87 -15.26 4.26
CA LEU A 379 9.78 -14.72 3.24
C LEU A 379 9.02 -13.93 2.17
N PHE A 380 7.91 -14.47 1.68
CA PHE A 380 7.05 -13.76 0.73
C PHE A 380 6.53 -12.43 1.30
N LEU A 381 6.01 -12.46 2.54
CA LEU A 381 5.48 -11.27 3.20
C LEU A 381 6.56 -10.23 3.47
N ILE A 382 7.74 -10.65 3.92
CA ILE A 382 8.89 -9.76 4.16
C ILE A 382 9.41 -9.14 2.86
N LEU A 383 9.49 -9.92 1.78
CA LEU A 383 9.91 -9.41 0.48
C LEU A 383 8.91 -8.40 -0.07
N MET A 384 7.61 -8.65 0.07
CA MET A 384 6.56 -7.69 -0.30
C MET A 384 6.65 -6.41 0.53
N TYR A 385 6.78 -6.54 1.85
CA TYR A 385 6.92 -5.41 2.76
C TYR A 385 8.20 -4.60 2.49
N GLY A 386 9.34 -5.28 2.41
CA GLY A 386 10.65 -4.67 2.16
C GLY A 386 10.75 -3.99 0.80
N SER A 387 10.10 -4.56 -0.24
CA SER A 387 10.07 -3.95 -1.56
C SER A 387 9.31 -2.61 -1.59
N GLN A 388 8.21 -2.50 -0.85
CA GLN A 388 7.49 -1.24 -0.72
C GLN A 388 8.32 -0.20 0.05
N ILE A 389 8.97 -0.62 1.16
CA ILE A 389 9.93 0.24 1.86
C ILE A 389 11.03 0.71 0.91
N ALA A 390 11.62 -0.18 0.12
CA ALA A 390 12.70 0.16 -0.81
C ALA A 390 12.27 1.19 -1.86
N ILE A 391 11.09 1.01 -2.48
CA ILE A 391 10.55 1.95 -3.47
C ILE A 391 10.36 3.34 -2.86
N TYR A 392 9.73 3.44 -1.69
CA TYR A 392 9.50 4.73 -1.05
C TYR A 392 10.76 5.32 -0.41
N SER A 393 11.73 4.50 0.00
CA SER A 393 13.03 5.00 0.45
C SER A 393 13.88 5.52 -0.72
N TYR A 394 13.76 4.92 -1.90
CA TYR A 394 14.42 5.43 -3.10
C TYR A 394 13.84 6.76 -3.56
N THR A 395 12.55 6.96 -3.45
CA THR A 395 11.87 8.21 -3.81
C THR A 395 11.75 9.14 -2.60
N PHE A 396 10.64 9.13 -1.91
CA PHE A 396 10.32 9.99 -0.78
C PHE A 396 9.74 9.18 0.37
N ALA A 397 10.46 9.15 1.50
CA ALA A 397 9.97 8.50 2.72
C ALA A 397 8.88 9.37 3.35
N PHE A 398 7.63 8.93 3.24
CA PHE A 398 6.48 9.69 3.68
C PHE A 398 5.49 8.80 4.44
N SER A 399 5.01 9.29 5.59
CA SER A 399 4.12 8.52 6.48
C SER A 399 2.87 7.98 5.78
N ARG A 400 2.30 8.77 4.87
CA ARG A 400 1.15 8.40 4.06
C ARG A 400 1.42 7.15 3.20
N TYR A 401 2.62 7.00 2.66
CA TYR A 401 2.97 5.81 1.87
C TYR A 401 3.22 4.60 2.77
N ALA A 402 3.81 4.84 3.95
CA ALA A 402 4.16 3.80 4.90
C ALA A 402 2.93 3.03 5.43
N ILE A 403 1.83 3.73 5.77
CA ILE A 403 0.62 3.09 6.32
C ILE A 403 0.04 2.04 5.37
N SER A 404 0.22 2.22 4.06
CA SER A 404 -0.33 1.32 3.04
C SER A 404 0.22 -0.10 3.07
N MET A 405 1.30 -0.37 3.82
CA MET A 405 1.93 -1.69 3.91
C MET A 405 1.91 -2.30 5.32
N PHE A 406 1.47 -1.57 6.36
CA PHE A 406 1.54 -2.05 7.74
C PHE A 406 0.66 -3.27 8.02
N PHE A 407 -0.42 -3.47 7.29
CA PHE A 407 -1.26 -4.67 7.42
C PHE A 407 -0.49 -5.97 7.21
N ILE A 408 0.63 -5.96 6.48
CA ILE A 408 1.52 -7.12 6.31
C ILE A 408 2.16 -7.51 7.65
N ARG A 409 2.49 -6.54 8.50
CA ARG A 409 3.00 -6.80 9.86
C ARG A 409 1.96 -7.57 10.68
N TYR A 410 0.68 -7.21 10.57
CA TYR A 410 -0.40 -7.86 11.32
C TYR A 410 -0.57 -9.32 10.91
N ILE A 411 -0.39 -9.63 9.62
CA ILE A 411 -0.36 -11.01 9.14
C ILE A 411 0.84 -11.76 9.74
N ILE A 412 2.03 -11.14 9.74
CA ILE A 412 3.24 -11.75 10.31
C ILE A 412 3.11 -11.95 11.82
N ILE A 413 2.53 -10.98 12.55
CA ILE A 413 2.23 -11.12 13.98
C ILE A 413 1.31 -12.32 14.24
N GLY A 414 0.25 -12.48 13.45
CA GLY A 414 -0.65 -13.62 13.58
C GLY A 414 0.03 -14.98 13.34
N ILE A 415 0.89 -15.06 12.32
CA ILE A 415 1.68 -16.27 12.04
C ILE A 415 2.72 -16.52 13.17
N GLY A 416 3.29 -15.46 13.73
CA GLY A 416 4.23 -15.51 14.83
C GLY A 416 3.61 -16.03 16.11
N ILE A 417 2.42 -15.55 16.50
CA ILE A 417 1.66 -16.06 17.64
C ILE A 417 1.37 -17.56 17.48
N LEU A 418 0.98 -17.99 16.28
CA LEU A 418 0.78 -19.41 15.97
C LEU A 418 2.09 -20.20 16.15
N SER A 419 3.21 -19.67 15.65
CA SER A 419 4.53 -20.29 15.78
C SER A 419 4.96 -20.44 17.23
N PHE A 420 4.68 -19.44 18.07
CA PHE A 420 4.88 -19.53 19.53
C PHE A 420 4.06 -20.67 20.16
N CYS A 421 2.77 -20.75 19.84
CA CYS A 421 1.89 -21.81 20.36
C CYS A 421 2.39 -23.21 19.96
N GLU A 422 2.89 -23.38 18.73
CA GLU A 422 3.43 -24.66 18.24
C GLU A 422 4.75 -25.03 18.95
N ILE A 423 5.66 -24.09 19.14
CA ILE A 423 6.92 -24.30 19.88
C ILE A 423 6.63 -24.70 21.33
N TYR A 424 5.72 -23.99 21.98
CA TYR A 424 5.32 -24.27 23.37
C TYR A 424 4.74 -25.68 23.52
N LYS A 425 3.83 -26.09 22.66
CA LYS A 425 3.23 -27.43 22.69
C LYS A 425 4.29 -28.53 22.48
N SER A 426 5.22 -28.34 21.53
CA SER A 426 6.30 -29.30 21.27
C SER A 426 7.23 -29.47 22.48
N ARG A 427 7.57 -28.38 23.18
CA ARG A 427 8.41 -28.45 24.39
C ARG A 427 7.70 -29.14 25.54
N ARG A 428 6.41 -28.88 25.73
CA ARG A 428 5.60 -29.52 26.78
C ARG A 428 5.43 -31.03 26.54
N GLY A 429 5.22 -31.45 25.28
CA GLY A 429 5.16 -32.87 24.95
C GLY A 429 6.46 -33.61 25.32
N LYS A 430 7.61 -33.09 24.91
CA LYS A 430 8.93 -33.68 25.25
C LYS A 430 9.19 -33.74 26.75
N ARG A 431 8.75 -32.72 27.51
CA ARG A 431 8.90 -32.72 28.98
C ARG A 431 8.03 -33.80 29.66
N ASN A 432 6.83 -34.04 29.16
CA ASN A 432 5.95 -35.08 29.72
C ASN A 432 6.48 -36.50 29.39
N GLU A 433 7.06 -36.71 28.18
CA GLU A 433 7.74 -37.96 27.83
C GLU A 433 8.94 -38.22 28.74
N SER A 434 9.80 -37.24 28.98
CA SER A 434 10.97 -37.39 29.85
C SER A 434 10.60 -37.65 31.36
N ILE A 435 9.45 -37.16 31.80
CA ILE A 435 8.95 -37.43 33.18
C ILE A 435 8.41 -38.86 33.26
N ASN A 436 7.72 -39.34 32.23
CA ASN A 436 7.18 -40.73 32.23
C ASN A 436 8.30 -41.76 32.10
N ASP A 437 9.37 -41.50 31.33
CA ASP A 437 10.53 -42.38 31.22
C ASP A 437 11.29 -42.48 32.55
N ASN A 438 11.38 -41.39 33.32
CA ASN A 438 12.04 -41.37 34.61
C ASN A 438 11.17 -41.98 35.75
N SER A 439 9.86 -42.16 35.52
CA SER A 439 8.94 -42.80 36.51
C SER A 439 8.79 -44.31 36.27
N SER A 440 9.43 -44.84 35.21
CA SER A 440 9.44 -46.25 34.86
C SER A 440 10.75 -46.97 35.20
N ILE A 441 11.67 -46.31 35.90
CA ILE A 441 12.89 -46.84 36.51
C ILE A 441 12.69 -46.87 38.05
#